data_d31168ac4ad73bf2dc85a07ef7b6bd52
#
_entry.id   d31168ac4ad73bf2dc85a07ef7b6bd52
#
_cell.length_a   1.000
_cell.length_b   1.000
_cell.length_c   1.000
_cell.angle_alpha   90.00
_cell.angle_beta   90.00
_cell.angle_gamma   90.00
#
_symmetry.space_group_name_H-M   'P 1'
#
loop_
_entity.id
_entity.type
_entity.pdbx_description
1 polymer ?
#
loop_
_entity_poly.entity_id
_entity_poly.type
_entity_poly.pdbx_seq_one_letter_code
_entity_poly.pdbx_strand_id
1 'polypeptide(L)' 'TVLYRKLNAIAGQTPSDFIRSIRLKHAAQLLNKGYQVGEVADMVGFNTPKYFTKYFKQAFGVTPSQYKTNMTGES' A
#
# COMPACT_ATOMS: atom_id res chain seq x y z
N THR A 1 -5.61 19.88 -16.00
CA THR A 1 -4.29 19.73 -16.57
C THR A 1 -3.22 20.37 -15.73
N VAL A 2 -3.52 21.55 -15.24
CA VAL A 2 -2.60 22.21 -14.32
C VAL A 2 -2.42 21.34 -13.09
N LEU A 3 -3.50 20.85 -12.60
CA LEU A 3 -3.49 19.96 -11.46
C LEU A 3 -2.67 18.71 -11.75
N TYR A 4 -2.85 18.19 -12.93
CA TYR A 4 -2.14 16.99 -13.33
C TYR A 4 -0.64 17.23 -13.39
N ARG A 5 -0.24 18.34 -13.96
CA ARG A 5 1.16 18.67 -14.06
C ARG A 5 1.78 18.90 -12.69
N LYS A 6 1.04 19.53 -11.85
CA LYS A 6 1.49 19.79 -10.50
C LYS A 6 1.75 18.48 -9.77
N LEU A 7 0.84 17.54 -9.97
CA LEU A 7 0.98 16.25 -9.37
C LEU A 7 2.25 15.56 -9.84
N ASN A 8 2.51 15.61 -11.13
CA ASN A 8 3.69 15.03 -11.70
C ASN A 8 4.95 15.67 -11.14
N ALA A 9 4.95 16.97 -11.08
CA ALA A 9 6.11 17.70 -10.60
C ALA A 9 6.43 17.34 -9.16
N ILE A 10 5.43 17.26 -8.35
CA ILE A 10 5.62 16.95 -6.93
C ILE A 10 6.10 15.53 -6.74
N ALA A 11 5.43 14.63 -7.36
CA ALA A 11 5.67 13.23 -7.09
C ALA A 11 6.95 12.72 -7.71
N GLY A 12 7.27 13.22 -8.89
CA GLY A 12 8.34 12.58 -9.63
C GLY A 12 8.03 11.12 -9.84
N GLN A 13 6.78 10.75 -9.66
CA GLN A 13 6.37 9.37 -9.76
C GLN A 13 6.02 9.00 -11.19
N THR A 14 6.35 7.77 -11.56
CA THR A 14 5.89 7.22 -12.81
C THR A 14 4.42 6.81 -12.65
N PRO A 15 3.71 6.58 -13.76
CA PRO A 15 2.35 6.06 -13.66
C PRO A 15 2.28 4.76 -12.86
N SER A 16 3.29 3.92 -12.99
CA SER A 16 3.32 2.67 -12.24
C SER A 16 3.41 2.91 -10.74
N ASP A 17 4.20 3.89 -10.35
CA ASP A 17 4.33 4.23 -8.93
C ASP A 17 3.02 4.74 -8.38
N PHE A 18 2.32 5.53 -9.17
CA PHE A 18 1.04 6.08 -8.75
C PHE A 18 0.01 4.97 -8.53
N ILE A 19 -0.06 4.04 -9.48
CA ILE A 19 -0.98 2.92 -9.37
C ILE A 19 -0.63 2.07 -8.16
N ARG A 20 0.67 1.86 -7.94
CA ARG A 20 1.11 1.08 -6.78
C ARG A 20 0.68 1.75 -5.48
N SER A 21 0.77 3.06 -5.42
CA SER A 21 0.35 3.79 -4.23
C SER A 21 -1.13 3.58 -3.94
N ILE A 22 -1.95 3.60 -4.98
CA ILE A 22 -3.38 3.37 -4.82
C ILE A 22 -3.63 1.97 -4.30
N ARG A 23 -2.93 1.00 -4.86
CA ARG A 23 -3.08 -0.39 -4.41
C ARG A 23 -2.68 -0.55 -2.94
N LEU A 24 -1.62 0.13 -2.55
CA LEU A 24 -1.16 0.04 -1.16
C LEU A 24 -2.16 0.68 -0.20
N LYS A 25 -2.76 1.78 -0.60
CA LYS A 25 -3.80 2.40 0.22
C LYS A 25 -5.00 1.47 0.37
N HIS A 26 -5.38 0.83 -0.72
CA HIS A 26 -6.46 -0.13 -0.68
C HIS A 26 -6.11 -1.30 0.23
N ALA A 27 -4.85 -1.73 0.16
CA ALA A 27 -4.38 -2.81 1.01
C ALA A 27 -4.51 -2.45 2.49
N ALA A 28 -4.15 -1.23 2.83
CA ALA A 28 -4.26 -0.79 4.22
C ALA A 28 -5.70 -0.85 4.69
N GLN A 29 -6.63 -0.44 3.83
CA GLN A 29 -8.04 -0.51 4.18
C GLN A 29 -8.50 -1.94 4.40
N LEU A 30 -8.03 -2.85 3.56
CA LEU A 30 -8.40 -4.25 3.70
C LEU A 30 -7.82 -4.84 4.99
N LEU A 31 -6.61 -4.46 5.33
CA LEU A 31 -6.02 -4.90 6.60
C LEU A 31 -6.85 -4.38 7.77
N ASN A 32 -7.35 -3.18 7.66
CA ASN A 32 -8.22 -2.62 8.69
C ASN A 32 -9.49 -3.44 8.87
N LYS A 33 -9.94 -4.07 7.79
CA LYS A 33 -11.15 -4.88 7.84
C LYS A 33 -10.90 -6.27 8.38
N GLY A 34 -9.65 -6.62 8.61
CA GLY A 34 -9.33 -7.91 9.20
C GLY A 34 -8.84 -8.96 8.24
N TYR A 35 -8.66 -8.62 6.99
CA TYR A 35 -8.13 -9.58 6.02
C TYR A 35 -6.68 -9.88 6.33
N GLN A 36 -6.25 -11.07 5.97
CA GLN A 36 -4.88 -11.47 6.20
C GLN A 36 -3.95 -10.85 5.17
N VAL A 37 -2.69 -10.70 5.57
CA VAL A 37 -1.69 -10.06 4.71
C VAL A 37 -1.60 -10.75 3.34
N GLY A 38 -1.53 -12.07 3.34
CA GLY A 38 -1.44 -12.81 2.09
C GLY A 38 -2.64 -12.60 1.19
N GLU A 39 -3.83 -12.56 1.79
CA GLU A 39 -5.04 -12.32 1.04
C GLU A 39 -5.07 -10.92 0.46
N VAL A 40 -4.65 -9.96 1.28
CA VAL A 40 -4.65 -8.57 0.84
C VAL A 40 -3.71 -8.38 -0.35
N ALA A 41 -2.52 -8.96 -0.29
CA ALA A 41 -1.58 -8.85 -1.39
C ALA A 41 -2.21 -9.34 -2.70
N ASP A 42 -2.91 -10.46 -2.62
CA ASP A 42 -3.54 -11.04 -3.78
C ASP A 42 -4.70 -10.17 -4.27
N MET A 43 -5.49 -9.68 -3.35
CA MET A 43 -6.67 -8.87 -3.69
C MET A 43 -6.31 -7.55 -4.34
N VAL A 44 -5.20 -6.95 -3.94
CA VAL A 44 -4.80 -5.67 -4.51
C VAL A 44 -3.89 -5.82 -5.72
N GLY A 45 -3.61 -7.04 -6.14
CA GLY A 45 -2.91 -7.28 -7.38
C GLY A 45 -1.40 -7.44 -7.28
N PHE A 46 -0.88 -7.71 -6.11
CA PHE A 46 0.55 -8.02 -5.97
C PHE A 46 0.72 -9.52 -6.08
N ASN A 47 1.40 -9.94 -7.12
CA ASN A 47 1.60 -11.37 -7.35
C ASN A 47 2.55 -11.99 -6.35
N THR A 48 3.46 -11.19 -5.83
CA THR A 48 4.48 -11.68 -4.93
C THR A 48 4.35 -11.00 -3.58
N PRO A 49 4.07 -11.76 -2.52
CA PRO A 49 3.97 -11.17 -1.17
C PRO A 49 5.22 -10.42 -0.76
N LYS A 50 6.37 -10.86 -1.25
CA LYS A 50 7.62 -10.21 -0.96
C LYS A 50 7.63 -8.77 -1.45
N TYR A 51 7.19 -8.55 -2.67
CA TYR A 51 7.13 -7.21 -3.22
C TYR A 51 6.08 -6.38 -2.50
N PHE A 52 4.96 -6.99 -2.19
CA PHE A 52 3.92 -6.30 -1.46
C PHE A 52 4.46 -5.77 -0.14
N THR A 53 5.13 -6.62 0.61
CA THR A 53 5.70 -6.23 1.90
C THR A 53 6.71 -5.10 1.72
N LYS A 54 7.57 -5.22 0.72
CA LYS A 54 8.59 -4.22 0.48
C LYS A 54 7.98 -2.85 0.21
N TYR A 55 7.05 -2.79 -0.71
CA TYR A 55 6.46 -1.51 -1.09
C TYR A 55 5.54 -0.95 -0.02
N PHE A 56 4.86 -1.83 0.69
CA PHE A 56 4.03 -1.38 1.79
C PHE A 56 4.88 -0.71 2.85
N LYS A 57 6.00 -1.32 3.19
CA LYS A 57 6.89 -0.74 4.18
C LYS A 57 7.44 0.60 3.72
N GLN A 58 7.77 0.72 2.45
CA GLN A 58 8.24 1.99 1.93
C GLN A 58 7.19 3.08 2.01
N ALA A 59 5.94 2.72 1.80
CA ALA A 59 4.87 3.68 1.78
C ALA A 59 4.39 4.06 3.18
N PHE A 60 4.37 3.12 4.09
CA PHE A 60 3.77 3.33 5.41
C PHE A 60 4.77 3.27 6.55
N GLY A 61 6.00 2.90 6.28
CA GLY A 61 7.03 2.83 7.32
C GLY A 61 7.02 1.56 8.14
N VAL A 62 6.04 0.70 7.94
CA VAL A 62 5.96 -0.59 8.63
C VAL A 62 5.51 -1.64 7.65
N THR A 63 5.80 -2.90 7.96
CA THR A 63 5.34 -4.00 7.11
C THR A 63 3.83 -4.18 7.26
N PRO A 64 3.19 -4.82 6.29
CA PRO A 64 1.76 -5.09 6.42
C PRO A 64 1.43 -5.87 7.69
N SER A 65 2.29 -6.79 8.05
CA SER A 65 2.10 -7.59 9.25
C SER A 65 2.15 -6.72 10.48
N GLN A 66 3.13 -5.83 10.55
CA GLN A 66 3.25 -4.91 11.67
C GLN A 66 2.08 -3.94 11.73
N TYR A 67 1.65 -3.49 10.57
CA TYR A 67 0.53 -2.58 10.49
C TYR A 67 -0.72 -3.21 11.09
N LYS A 68 -0.98 -4.46 10.72
CA LYS A 68 -2.12 -5.18 11.22
C LYS A 68 -1.99 -5.44 12.73
N THR A 69 -0.81 -5.82 13.17
CA THR A 69 -0.55 -6.08 14.57
C THR A 69 -0.73 -4.82 15.41
N ASN A 70 -0.23 -3.71 14.90
CA ASN A 70 -0.36 -2.45 15.63
C ASN A 70 -1.81 -2.08 15.84
N MET A 71 -2.64 -2.33 14.84
CA MET A 71 -4.06 -2.02 14.98
C MET A 71 -4.74 -2.86 16.03
N THR A 72 -4.50 -4.17 15.99
CA THR A 72 -5.15 -5.06 16.94
C THR A 72 -4.49 -5.03 18.29
N GLY A 73 -3.17 -4.88 18.31
CA GLY A 73 -2.44 -4.86 19.54
C GLY A 73 -2.76 -3.67 20.41
N GLU A 74 -3.22 -2.64 19.77
CA GLU A 74 -3.59 -1.43 20.46
C GLU A 74 -4.73 -1.62 21.43
N SER A 75 -5.63 -2.41 21.00
CA SER A 75 -6.83 -2.59 21.81
C SER A 75 -6.60 -3.49 23.01
#